data_303b1652f0947dd1063efeb5f9269dd0
#
_entry.id   303b1652f0947dd1063efeb5f9269dd0
#
_cell.length_a   1.000
_cell.length_b   1.000
_cell.length_c   1.000
_cell.angle_alpha   90.00
_cell.angle_beta   90.00
_cell.angle_gamma   90.00
#
_symmetry.space_group_name_H-M   'P 1'
#
loop_
_entity.id
_entity.type
_entity.pdbx_description
1 polymer ?
#
loop_
_entity_poly.entity_id
_entity_poly.type
_entity_poly.pdbx_seq_one_letter_code
_entity_poly.pdbx_strand_id
1 'polypeptide(L)'
;MKSYRLISILLNPLAESILRSPFRTLVSKRWIVMTYTGRKTHKERSVVFHMSQYGDEFIVVPGCFAFLPNWWRNFRKESAVDLLQEGKTMKCFARAIEGDVTVAAPRLAAYVRDTHAERIGITAETTEEEFNKLVTAAAKTYPIVIIRPCSSASVS
;
A
#
# COMPACT_ATOMS: atom_id res chain seq x y z
N MET A 1 -12.25 -7.12 18.97
CA MET A 1 -10.85 -7.06 18.52
C MET A 1 -10.22 -8.41 18.11
N LYS A 2 -10.75 -9.55 18.52
CA LYS A 2 -10.21 -10.89 18.12
C LYS A 2 -10.63 -11.36 16.73
N SER A 3 -11.79 -10.93 16.24
CA SER A 3 -12.35 -11.40 14.96
C SER A 3 -11.57 -10.93 13.72
N TYR A 4 -11.04 -9.71 13.74
CA TYR A 4 -10.29 -9.14 12.59
C TYR A 4 -8.94 -9.84 12.36
N ARG A 5 -8.31 -10.36 13.41
CA ARG A 5 -7.06 -11.14 13.29
C ARG A 5 -7.25 -12.47 12.59
N LEU A 6 -8.37 -13.14 12.83
CA LEU A 6 -8.71 -14.43 12.19
C LEU A 6 -9.02 -14.24 10.70
N ILE A 7 -9.75 -13.18 10.36
CA ILE A 7 -10.13 -12.87 8.98
C ILE A 7 -8.90 -12.57 8.13
N SER A 8 -7.94 -11.79 8.66
CA SER A 8 -6.71 -11.46 7.92
C SER A 8 -5.78 -12.67 7.73
N ILE A 9 -5.75 -13.60 8.69
CA ILE A 9 -4.95 -14.83 8.59
C ILE A 9 -5.52 -15.78 7.52
N LEU A 10 -6.83 -15.78 7.32
CA LEU A 10 -7.52 -16.64 6.34
C LEU A 10 -7.60 -16.00 4.95
N LEU A 11 -7.84 -14.68 4.87
CA LEU A 11 -8.00 -13.99 3.59
C LEU A 11 -6.67 -13.69 2.87
N ASN A 12 -5.58 -13.42 3.60
CA ASN A 12 -4.29 -13.16 2.97
C ASN A 12 -3.73 -14.37 2.21
N PRO A 13 -3.70 -15.61 2.77
CA PRO A 13 -3.27 -16.79 2.02
C PRO A 13 -4.16 -17.09 0.81
N LEU A 14 -5.46 -16.89 0.95
CA LEU A 14 -6.40 -17.11 -0.16
C LEU A 14 -6.22 -16.08 -1.27
N ALA A 15 -6.11 -14.80 -0.93
CA ALA A 15 -5.86 -13.73 -1.89
C ALA A 15 -4.49 -13.89 -2.57
N GLU A 16 -3.45 -14.28 -1.82
CA GLU A 16 -2.13 -14.60 -2.37
C GLU A 16 -2.21 -15.79 -3.33
N SER A 17 -2.95 -16.83 -2.97
CA SER A 17 -3.17 -18.01 -3.82
C SER A 17 -3.87 -17.63 -5.14
N ILE A 18 -4.88 -16.77 -5.09
CA ILE A 18 -5.58 -16.27 -6.28
C ILE A 18 -4.65 -15.46 -7.16
N LEU A 19 -3.83 -14.57 -6.57
CA LEU A 19 -2.89 -13.72 -7.31
C LEU A 19 -1.73 -14.51 -7.93
N ARG A 20 -1.39 -15.68 -7.38
CA ARG A 20 -0.41 -16.63 -7.94
C ARG A 20 -1.02 -17.58 -8.97
N SER A 21 -2.35 -17.66 -9.06
CA SER A 21 -3.09 -18.60 -9.93
C SER A 21 -3.31 -18.04 -11.35
N PRO A 22 -3.73 -18.86 -12.31
CA PRO A 22 -4.15 -18.40 -13.64
C PRO A 22 -5.32 -17.41 -13.60
N PHE A 23 -6.13 -17.42 -12.53
CA PHE A 23 -7.26 -16.50 -12.32
C PHE A 23 -6.85 -15.08 -11.92
N ARG A 24 -5.53 -14.81 -11.82
CA ARG A 24 -5.00 -13.46 -11.53
C ARG A 24 -5.52 -12.35 -12.44
N THR A 25 -5.90 -12.67 -13.67
CA THR A 25 -6.46 -11.70 -14.64
C THR A 25 -7.84 -11.20 -14.27
N LEU A 26 -8.55 -11.92 -13.39
CA LEU A 26 -9.85 -11.50 -12.86
C LEU A 26 -9.72 -10.50 -11.70
N VAL A 27 -8.53 -10.40 -11.14
CA VAL A 27 -8.23 -9.44 -10.06
C VAL A 27 -7.66 -8.17 -10.68
N SER A 28 -8.12 -7.02 -10.21
CA SER A 28 -7.63 -5.73 -10.70
C SER A 28 -6.10 -5.66 -10.67
N LYS A 29 -5.50 -5.07 -11.72
CA LYS A 29 -4.04 -4.81 -11.81
C LYS A 29 -3.46 -4.02 -10.64
N ARG A 30 -4.32 -3.40 -9.83
CA ARG A 30 -3.95 -2.61 -8.65
C ARG A 30 -3.77 -3.41 -7.38
N TRP A 31 -4.11 -4.71 -7.39
CA TRP A 31 -3.88 -5.61 -6.25
C TRP A 31 -2.49 -6.20 -6.32
N ILE A 32 -1.76 -6.09 -5.23
CA ILE A 32 -0.41 -6.63 -5.09
C ILE A 32 -0.25 -7.41 -3.79
N VAL A 33 0.69 -8.36 -3.82
CA VAL A 33 1.19 -9.02 -2.61
C VAL A 33 2.57 -8.47 -2.32
N MET A 34 2.77 -7.92 -1.13
CA MET A 34 4.09 -7.54 -0.64
C MET A 34 4.59 -8.57 0.37
N THR A 35 5.75 -9.13 0.11
CA THR A 35 6.44 -10.03 1.03
C THR A 35 7.63 -9.32 1.65
N TYR A 36 7.75 -9.39 2.97
CA TYR A 36 8.78 -8.71 3.75
C TYR A 36 9.16 -9.50 5.01
N THR A 37 10.32 -9.20 5.57
CA THR A 37 10.76 -9.76 6.85
C THR A 37 10.33 -8.86 8.00
N GLY A 38 9.58 -9.41 8.94
CA GLY A 38 9.12 -8.68 10.12
C GLY A 38 10.27 -8.28 11.03
N ARG A 39 10.41 -6.98 11.32
CA ARG A 39 11.55 -6.41 12.07
C ARG A 39 11.74 -6.97 13.50
N LYS A 40 10.65 -7.41 14.16
CA LYS A 40 10.69 -7.95 15.53
C LYS A 40 10.76 -9.47 15.55
N THR A 41 10.16 -10.12 14.58
CA THR A 41 10.01 -11.58 14.57
C THR A 41 11.00 -12.28 13.66
N HIS A 42 11.66 -11.52 12.77
CA HIS A 42 12.54 -12.03 11.71
C HIS A 42 11.90 -13.11 10.83
N LYS A 43 10.56 -13.17 10.84
CA LYS A 43 9.78 -14.09 10.02
C LYS A 43 9.29 -13.38 8.77
N GLU A 44 9.29 -14.11 7.67
CA GLU A 44 8.66 -13.66 6.42
C GLU A 44 7.15 -13.51 6.63
N ARG A 45 6.60 -12.45 6.04
CA ARG A 45 5.18 -12.12 6.07
C ARG A 45 4.75 -11.60 4.72
N SER A 46 3.53 -11.93 4.33
CA SER A 46 2.90 -11.39 3.13
C SER A 46 1.66 -10.58 3.50
N VAL A 47 1.46 -9.49 2.78
CA VAL A 47 0.29 -8.61 2.90
C VAL A 47 -0.25 -8.34 1.51
N VAL A 48 -1.56 -8.48 1.35
CA VAL A 48 -2.27 -8.13 0.13
C VAL A 48 -2.90 -6.76 0.30
N PHE A 49 -2.71 -5.87 -0.66
CA PHE A 49 -3.32 -4.55 -0.63
C PHE A 49 -3.54 -3.97 -2.03
N HIS A 50 -4.37 -2.95 -2.06
CA HIS A 50 -4.56 -2.10 -3.23
C HIS A 50 -3.49 -1.02 -3.23
N MET A 51 -2.91 -0.75 -4.39
CA MET A 51 -1.91 0.31 -4.57
C MET A 51 -2.38 1.36 -5.56
N SER A 52 -1.80 2.54 -5.46
CA SER A 52 -1.85 3.59 -6.46
C SER A 52 -0.44 3.92 -6.92
N GLN A 53 -0.31 4.56 -8.06
CA GLN A 53 0.97 4.97 -8.63
C GLN A 53 1.13 6.48 -8.55
N TYR A 54 2.33 6.92 -8.17
CA TYR A 54 2.75 8.32 -8.17
C TYR A 54 4.16 8.42 -8.75
N GLY A 55 4.28 8.85 -10.00
CA GLY A 55 5.55 8.75 -10.73
C GLY A 55 6.02 7.30 -10.83
N ASP A 56 7.24 7.05 -10.39
CA ASP A 56 7.84 5.70 -10.36
C ASP A 56 7.57 4.95 -9.04
N GLU A 57 6.79 5.54 -8.15
CA GLU A 57 6.52 5.00 -6.83
C GLU A 57 5.14 4.35 -6.78
N PHE A 58 5.04 3.27 -6.00
CA PHE A 58 3.76 2.71 -5.59
C PHE A 58 3.40 3.22 -4.20
N ILE A 59 2.15 3.62 -4.04
CA ILE A 59 1.63 4.20 -2.80
C ILE A 59 0.59 3.28 -2.20
N VAL A 60 0.74 3.00 -0.91
CA VAL A 60 -0.20 2.22 -0.11
C VAL A 60 -0.55 3.00 1.14
N VAL A 61 -1.84 3.07 1.46
CA VAL A 61 -2.33 3.67 2.69
C VAL A 61 -2.76 2.57 3.65
N PRO A 62 -2.02 2.33 4.75
CA PRO A 62 -2.38 1.34 5.75
C PRO A 62 -3.73 1.64 6.39
N GLY A 63 -4.51 0.60 6.62
CA GLY A 63 -5.83 0.73 7.27
C GLY A 63 -7.01 0.90 6.32
N CYS A 64 -6.78 1.23 5.04
CA CYS A 64 -7.88 1.28 4.07
C CYS A 64 -8.37 -0.12 3.69
N PHE A 65 -7.45 -1.10 3.58
CA PHE A 65 -7.76 -2.49 3.19
C PHE A 65 -6.95 -3.55 3.93
N ALA A 66 -5.82 -3.19 4.52
CA ALA A 66 -5.02 -4.15 5.27
C ALA A 66 -5.61 -4.29 6.67
N PHE A 67 -6.14 -5.46 6.98
CA PHE A 67 -6.66 -5.81 8.31
C PHE A 67 -5.57 -5.88 9.41
N LEU A 68 -4.34 -5.57 9.08
CA LEU A 68 -3.21 -5.52 9.99
C LEU A 68 -2.77 -4.06 10.20
N PRO A 69 -3.33 -3.34 11.18
CA PRO A 69 -3.17 -1.89 11.31
C PRO A 69 -1.73 -1.42 11.57
N ASN A 70 -0.82 -2.32 11.91
CA ASN A 70 0.53 -1.97 12.34
C ASN A 70 1.67 -2.52 11.45
N TRP A 71 1.35 -3.18 10.34
CA TRP A 71 2.38 -3.77 9.46
C TRP A 71 3.33 -2.72 8.87
N TRP A 72 2.84 -1.53 8.56
CA TRP A 72 3.61 -0.42 8.00
C TRP A 72 4.76 0.04 8.90
N ARG A 73 4.67 -0.19 10.20
CA ARG A 73 5.75 0.14 11.16
C ARG A 73 7.04 -0.63 10.92
N ASN A 74 7.01 -1.71 10.15
CA ASN A 74 8.21 -2.41 9.71
C ASN A 74 9.05 -1.54 8.77
N PHE A 75 8.44 -0.55 8.12
CA PHE A 75 9.04 0.31 7.11
C PHE A 75 9.38 1.72 7.60
N ARG A 76 9.39 1.98 8.90
CA ARG A 76 9.91 3.25 9.45
C ARG A 76 11.37 3.50 9.07
N LYS A 77 12.15 2.42 8.91
CA LYS A 77 13.39 2.42 8.14
C LYS A 77 13.12 1.76 6.81
N GLU A 78 13.69 2.32 5.76
CA GLU A 78 13.62 1.72 4.43
C GLU A 78 14.09 0.26 4.48
N SER A 79 13.34 -0.63 3.88
CA SER A 79 13.59 -2.07 3.92
C SER A 79 13.25 -2.71 2.59
N ALA A 80 14.05 -3.71 2.21
CA ALA A 80 13.80 -4.50 1.02
C ALA A 80 12.50 -5.30 1.14
N VAL A 81 11.75 -5.36 0.05
CA VAL A 81 10.50 -6.11 -0.08
C VAL A 81 10.39 -6.73 -1.47
N ASP A 82 9.61 -7.77 -1.57
CA ASP A 82 9.23 -8.37 -2.83
C ASP A 82 7.77 -8.03 -3.12
N LEU A 83 7.50 -7.49 -4.32
CA LEU A 83 6.15 -7.25 -4.80
C LEU A 83 5.79 -8.28 -5.86
N LEU A 84 4.66 -8.95 -5.67
CA LEU A 84 4.03 -9.78 -6.68
C LEU A 84 2.85 -9.03 -7.28
N GLN A 85 2.95 -8.75 -8.58
CA GLN A 85 1.90 -8.11 -9.38
C GLN A 85 1.76 -8.86 -10.70
N GLU A 86 0.55 -9.21 -11.09
CA GLU A 86 0.25 -9.89 -12.35
C GLU A 86 1.13 -11.14 -12.61
N GLY A 87 1.53 -11.83 -11.53
CA GLY A 87 2.40 -13.02 -11.59
C GLY A 87 3.88 -12.73 -11.77
N LYS A 88 4.32 -11.47 -11.74
CA LYS A 88 5.73 -11.07 -11.77
C LYS A 88 6.15 -10.58 -10.40
N THR A 89 7.31 -11.05 -9.93
CA THR A 89 7.91 -10.58 -8.70
C THR A 89 8.95 -9.51 -9.00
N MET A 90 8.84 -8.38 -8.30
CA MET A 90 9.79 -7.26 -8.38
C MET A 90 10.45 -7.06 -7.03
N LYS A 91 11.76 -6.82 -7.04
CA LYS A 91 12.50 -6.35 -5.85
C LYS A 91 12.28 -4.85 -5.69
N CYS A 92 11.92 -4.43 -4.49
CA CYS A 92 11.60 -3.05 -4.18
C CYS A 92 12.16 -2.65 -2.82
N PHE A 93 12.16 -1.35 -2.53
CA PHE A 93 12.35 -0.80 -1.20
C PHE A 93 11.07 -0.13 -0.75
N ALA A 94 10.67 -0.40 0.48
CA ALA A 94 9.50 0.20 1.11
C ALA A 94 9.91 1.11 2.27
N ARG A 95 9.29 2.30 2.35
CA ARG A 95 9.49 3.28 3.41
C ARG A 95 8.14 3.86 3.85
N ALA A 96 7.87 3.86 5.15
CA ALA A 96 6.73 4.52 5.74
C ALA A 96 7.03 6.01 5.96
N ILE A 97 6.06 6.85 5.61
CA ILE A 97 6.05 8.29 5.89
C ILE A 97 4.93 8.54 6.90
N GLU A 98 5.28 9.15 8.01
CA GLU A 98 4.40 9.45 9.13
C GLU A 98 4.59 10.91 9.52
N GLY A 99 3.54 11.74 9.41
CA GLY A 99 3.55 13.14 9.82
C GLY A 99 4.25 14.14 8.85
N ASP A 100 4.97 13.69 7.87
CA ASP A 100 5.56 14.56 6.85
C ASP A 100 4.53 14.87 5.75
N VAL A 101 3.77 15.93 5.98
CA VAL A 101 2.69 16.34 5.09
C VAL A 101 3.21 16.74 3.70
N THR A 102 4.39 17.34 3.62
CA THR A 102 4.98 17.78 2.35
C THR A 102 5.23 16.59 1.41
N VAL A 103 5.71 15.49 1.96
CA VAL A 103 5.96 14.26 1.21
C VAL A 103 4.67 13.46 1.01
N ALA A 104 3.82 13.39 2.06
CA ALA A 104 2.65 12.52 2.07
C ALA A 104 1.47 13.07 1.25
N ALA A 105 1.18 14.38 1.32
CA ALA A 105 -0.04 14.93 0.73
C ALA A 105 -0.17 14.72 -0.80
N PRO A 106 0.84 14.99 -1.64
CA PRO A 106 0.69 14.77 -3.08
C PRO A 106 0.50 13.29 -3.44
N ARG A 107 1.13 12.38 -2.69
CA ARG A 107 1.01 10.92 -2.87
C ARG A 107 -0.33 10.41 -2.42
N LEU A 108 -0.80 10.90 -1.28
CA LEU A 108 -2.14 10.59 -0.76
C LEU A 108 -3.22 11.11 -1.70
N ALA A 109 -3.03 12.31 -2.31
CA ALA A 109 -3.94 12.84 -3.32
C ALA A 109 -4.06 11.88 -4.52
N ALA A 110 -2.95 11.38 -5.03
CA ALA A 110 -2.95 10.39 -6.11
C ALA A 110 -3.68 9.11 -5.70
N TYR A 111 -3.38 8.59 -4.51
CA TYR A 111 -4.02 7.39 -3.97
C TYR A 111 -5.53 7.55 -3.84
N VAL A 112 -5.98 8.67 -3.30
CA VAL A 112 -7.40 8.96 -3.05
C VAL A 112 -8.18 9.12 -4.36
N ARG A 113 -7.61 9.78 -5.37
CA ARG A 113 -8.24 9.89 -6.69
C ARG A 113 -8.43 8.54 -7.38
N ASP A 114 -7.52 7.61 -7.10
CA ASP A 114 -7.56 6.27 -7.67
C ASP A 114 -8.46 5.29 -6.92
N THR A 115 -8.75 5.54 -5.64
CA THR A 115 -9.33 4.51 -4.78
C THR A 115 -10.61 4.93 -4.05
N HIS A 116 -10.50 5.47 -2.87
CA HIS A 116 -11.61 5.61 -1.92
C HIS A 116 -11.73 7.04 -1.40
N ALA A 117 -12.06 7.92 -2.29
CA ALA A 117 -12.30 9.32 -2.00
C ALA A 117 -13.34 9.52 -0.88
N GLU A 118 -14.41 8.73 -0.88
CA GLU A 118 -15.50 8.81 0.08
C GLU A 118 -15.08 8.56 1.54
N ARG A 119 -14.01 7.81 1.76
CA ARG A 119 -13.53 7.51 3.13
C ARG A 119 -12.97 8.70 3.89
N ILE A 120 -12.54 9.72 3.17
CA ILE A 120 -12.09 10.98 3.77
C ILE A 120 -13.04 12.14 3.46
N GLY A 121 -14.28 11.82 3.12
CA GLY A 121 -15.34 12.80 2.89
C GLY A 121 -15.32 13.46 1.53
N ILE A 122 -14.61 12.92 0.55
CA ILE A 122 -14.57 13.41 -0.82
C ILE A 122 -15.73 12.82 -1.62
N THR A 123 -16.52 13.71 -2.25
CA THR A 123 -17.64 13.37 -3.13
C THR A 123 -17.43 13.99 -4.51
N ALA A 124 -18.32 13.68 -5.45
CA ALA A 124 -18.29 14.28 -6.78
C ALA A 124 -18.48 15.81 -6.77
N GLU A 125 -19.03 16.37 -5.69
CA GLU A 125 -19.30 17.80 -5.51
C GLU A 125 -18.15 18.53 -4.79
N THR A 126 -17.14 17.80 -4.29
CA THR A 126 -16.00 18.37 -3.58
C THR A 126 -15.17 19.25 -4.50
N THR A 127 -14.99 20.51 -4.15
CA THR A 127 -14.14 21.45 -4.91
C THR A 127 -12.68 21.07 -4.77
N GLU A 128 -11.82 21.53 -5.68
CA GLU A 128 -10.37 21.24 -5.62
C GLU A 128 -9.73 21.83 -4.34
N GLU A 129 -10.22 22.96 -3.85
CA GLU A 129 -9.74 23.57 -2.62
C GLU A 129 -10.10 22.70 -1.40
N GLU A 130 -11.34 22.21 -1.33
CA GLU A 130 -11.79 21.29 -0.27
C GLU A 130 -11.05 19.96 -0.34
N PHE A 131 -10.85 19.42 -1.55
CA PHE A 131 -10.05 18.22 -1.77
C PHE A 131 -8.65 18.37 -1.17
N ASN A 132 -7.95 19.46 -1.48
CA ASN A 132 -6.62 19.72 -0.97
C ASN A 132 -6.59 19.88 0.56
N LYS A 133 -7.61 20.51 1.16
CA LYS A 133 -7.76 20.60 2.62
C LYS A 133 -7.95 19.23 3.26
N LEU A 134 -8.83 18.40 2.70
CA LEU A 134 -9.11 17.05 3.21
C LEU A 134 -7.90 16.13 3.11
N VAL A 135 -7.22 16.16 1.97
CA VAL A 135 -5.99 15.36 1.76
C VAL A 135 -4.87 15.81 2.70
N THR A 136 -4.70 17.13 2.88
CA THR A 136 -3.69 17.66 3.81
C THR A 136 -3.97 17.25 5.25
N ALA A 137 -5.24 17.31 5.66
CA ALA A 137 -5.65 16.84 6.98
C ALA A 137 -5.41 15.33 7.15
N ALA A 138 -5.76 14.55 6.14
CA ALA A 138 -5.55 13.11 6.13
C ALA A 138 -4.06 12.74 6.18
N ALA A 139 -3.20 13.48 5.45
CA ALA A 139 -1.74 13.27 5.44
C ALA A 139 -1.09 13.52 6.83
N LYS A 140 -1.70 14.32 7.68
CA LYS A 140 -1.27 14.49 9.09
C LYS A 140 -1.60 13.27 9.95
N THR A 141 -2.67 12.57 9.62
CA THR A 141 -3.27 11.52 10.46
C THR A 141 -2.87 10.12 10.02
N TYR A 142 -2.85 9.90 8.72
CA TYR A 142 -2.62 8.58 8.15
C TYR A 142 -1.18 8.42 7.66
N PRO A 143 -0.48 7.35 8.08
CA PRO A 143 0.79 7.00 7.48
C PRO A 143 0.55 6.53 6.04
N ILE A 144 1.53 6.76 5.18
CA ILE A 144 1.59 6.14 3.85
C ILE A 144 2.84 5.27 3.75
N VAL A 145 2.82 4.26 2.91
CA VAL A 145 4.00 3.49 2.56
C VAL A 145 4.33 3.75 1.09
N ILE A 146 5.52 4.24 0.86
CA ILE A 146 6.08 4.46 -0.47
C ILE A 146 6.92 3.24 -0.80
N ILE A 147 6.70 2.66 -1.98
CA ILE A 147 7.44 1.50 -2.46
C ILE A 147 8.08 1.88 -3.79
N ARG A 148 9.40 1.72 -3.86
CA ARG A 148 10.20 2.03 -5.06
C ARG A 148 10.78 0.74 -5.62
N PRO A 149 10.60 0.46 -6.92
CA PRO A 149 11.32 -0.61 -7.58
C PRO A 149 12.83 -0.40 -7.41
N CYS A 150 13.55 -1.48 -7.14
CA CYS A 150 15.00 -1.43 -7.29
C CYS A 150 15.27 -1.12 -8.75
N SER A 151 15.94 0.00 -9.05
CA SER A 151 16.38 0.26 -10.41
C SER A 151 17.20 -0.95 -10.84
N SER A 152 16.73 -1.65 -11.87
CA SER A 152 17.59 -2.60 -12.58
C SER A 152 18.76 -1.76 -13.10
N ALA A 153 19.90 -1.85 -12.41
CA ALA A 153 21.13 -1.39 -13.02
C ALA A 153 21.17 -2.04 -14.40
N SER A 154 21.12 -1.22 -15.43
CA SER A 154 21.29 -1.64 -16.79
C SER A 154 22.57 -2.46 -16.84
N VAL A 155 22.43 -3.78 -16.91
CA VAL A 155 23.54 -4.65 -17.26
C VAL A 155 23.80 -4.37 -18.72
N SER A 156 24.83 -3.56 -18.92
CA SER A 156 25.43 -3.36 -20.24
C SER A 156 26.18 -4.61 -20.63
#